data_4eca54bd23634ea43b08dbf1a7fef706
#
_entry.id   4eca54bd23634ea43b08dbf1a7fef706
#
_cell.length_a   1.000
_cell.length_b   1.000
_cell.length_c   1.000
_cell.angle_alpha   90.00
_cell.angle_beta   90.00
_cell.angle_gamma   90.00
#
_symmetry.space_group_name_H-M   'P 1'
#
loop_
_entity.id
_entity.type
_entity.pdbx_description
1 polymer ?
#
loop_
_entity_poly.entity_id
_entity_poly.type
_entity_poly.pdbx_seq_one_letter_code
_entity_poly.pdbx_strand_id
1 'polypeptide(L)'
;LLFMFFMRNMGGGAGGKNSPMSFGKSKAKMLSEDQIKITFTDVAGCDEAKQEVVEIVDFLKDPSKFKRLGATIPRGVLMVGPPGTGKTLLAKAIAGEAKVPFFSISGSDFVEMFVGVGASRVRDMFEQAKRHAPCIIFIDEIDAVGRHRGSGTGGGHDEREQTLNQMLVEMDGFEGNEGVIVIAATNRVDVLDKALLRPGRFDRQVMVGLPDIRGREQILNVHLKKLPSVTGVDVKVLARGTPGFSGAQLANLVNEAALFAARRNKNTVDMHDFEDAKDKIYMGPERRSMVIREEERRATAYHEAGHAIVAEILPGTDPVHKVTIMPRGWALGVTWQLPEQDQTSHYKDKMLNELSILFGGRIAEEVFINQMSTGASNDFERATKMARAMVTKYGMSDALGVMVYEDENQNGFFGNVGSRTISEATQQKVDEEVRRILDEQYKVARDILENNKDIAHAMVKALMEWETIDRDQIRDIMEGREPQPPKVYIAENPVAAFEPPKDGPSTPPPLPAMG
;
A
#
# COMPACT_ATOMS: atom_id res chain seq x y z
N LEU A 1 -14.74 -36.92 53.41
CA LEU A 1 -13.63 -37.52 52.63
C LEU A 1 -13.55 -37.00 51.21
N LEU A 2 -14.67 -36.95 50.45
CA LEU A 2 -14.69 -36.46 49.05
C LEU A 2 -14.31 -34.98 48.94
N PHE A 3 -14.74 -34.14 49.88
CA PHE A 3 -14.43 -32.70 49.94
C PHE A 3 -12.94 -32.43 50.26
N MET A 4 -12.34 -33.25 51.14
CA MET A 4 -10.90 -33.18 51.42
C MET A 4 -10.05 -33.65 50.23
N PHE A 5 -10.51 -34.63 49.46
CA PHE A 5 -9.82 -35.09 48.26
C PHE A 5 -9.86 -34.00 47.15
N PHE A 6 -10.97 -33.27 47.02
CA PHE A 6 -11.09 -32.15 46.10
C PHE A 6 -10.22 -30.95 46.47
N MET A 7 -10.15 -30.61 47.77
CA MET A 7 -9.27 -29.54 48.28
C MET A 7 -7.78 -29.88 48.15
N ARG A 8 -7.40 -31.16 48.31
CA ARG A 8 -6.00 -31.61 48.15
C ARG A 8 -5.54 -31.61 46.69
N ASN A 9 -6.45 -31.82 45.74
CA ASN A 9 -6.17 -31.69 44.30
C ASN A 9 -6.16 -30.25 43.79
N MET A 10 -6.82 -29.30 44.46
CA MET A 10 -6.76 -27.88 44.17
C MET A 10 -5.55 -27.15 44.76
N GLY A 11 -4.87 -27.74 45.74
CA GLY A 11 -3.71 -27.12 46.44
C GLY A 11 -2.33 -27.49 45.90
N GLY A 12 -2.24 -28.37 44.92
CA GLY A 12 -0.98 -28.91 44.38
C GLY A 12 -0.66 -28.47 42.94
N GLY A 13 -0.42 -27.17 42.73
CA GLY A 13 -0.07 -26.71 41.38
C GLY A 13 0.28 -25.24 41.27
N ALA A 14 1.07 -24.73 42.21
CA ALA A 14 1.68 -23.39 42.04
C ALA A 14 2.82 -23.48 41.01
N GLY A 15 2.51 -23.39 39.71
CA GLY A 15 3.54 -23.41 38.67
C GLY A 15 3.05 -23.62 37.24
N GLY A 16 1.75 -23.85 37.02
CA GLY A 16 1.21 -24.03 35.68
C GLY A 16 0.90 -22.69 34.98
N LYS A 17 1.30 -22.55 33.71
CA LYS A 17 1.05 -21.41 32.82
C LYS A 17 -0.45 -21.05 32.62
N ASN A 18 -1.38 -21.74 33.27
CA ASN A 18 -2.84 -21.58 33.15
C ASN A 18 -3.54 -21.19 34.47
N SER A 19 -2.86 -20.47 35.38
CA SER A 19 -3.51 -19.91 36.57
C SER A 19 -4.47 -18.77 36.15
N PRO A 20 -5.68 -18.63 36.77
CA PRO A 20 -6.59 -17.48 36.52
C PRO A 20 -5.94 -16.12 36.74
N MET A 21 -4.87 -16.04 37.54
CA MET A 21 -4.07 -14.81 37.71
C MET A 21 -3.18 -14.47 36.53
N SER A 22 -3.02 -15.35 35.52
CA SER A 22 -2.19 -15.07 34.34
C SER A 22 -2.92 -14.28 33.25
N PHE A 23 -4.25 -14.14 33.29
CA PHE A 23 -5.04 -13.43 32.27
C PHE A 23 -4.77 -11.91 32.23
N GLY A 24 -4.37 -11.30 33.33
CA GLY A 24 -4.04 -9.89 33.44
C GLY A 24 -2.60 -9.51 33.09
N LYS A 25 -1.73 -10.48 32.76
CA LYS A 25 -0.35 -10.18 32.38
C LYS A 25 -0.26 -9.66 30.96
N SER A 26 0.60 -8.68 30.75
CA SER A 26 0.86 -8.12 29.44
C SER A 26 1.37 -9.19 28.46
N LYS A 27 0.85 -9.16 27.22
CA LYS A 27 1.37 -9.94 26.09
C LYS A 27 2.51 -9.20 25.36
N ALA A 28 2.99 -8.07 25.88
CA ALA A 28 4.05 -7.29 25.26
C ALA A 28 5.30 -8.14 25.06
N LYS A 29 5.85 -8.10 23.86
CA LYS A 29 7.13 -8.74 23.53
C LYS A 29 8.24 -7.75 23.86
N MET A 30 9.05 -8.07 24.86
CA MET A 30 10.26 -7.32 25.15
C MET A 30 11.39 -7.82 24.25
N LEU A 31 11.99 -6.92 23.49
CA LEU A 31 13.23 -7.12 22.74
C LEU A 31 14.33 -6.41 23.52
N SER A 32 15.35 -7.14 23.95
CA SER A 32 16.54 -6.55 24.56
C SER A 32 17.39 -5.81 23.54
N GLU A 33 18.28 -4.95 23.99
CA GLU A 33 19.19 -4.16 23.14
C GLU A 33 19.94 -5.02 22.12
N ASP A 34 20.48 -6.16 22.54
CA ASP A 34 21.25 -7.07 21.68
C ASP A 34 20.41 -7.75 20.58
N GLN A 35 19.08 -7.79 20.76
CA GLN A 35 18.16 -8.39 19.79
C GLN A 35 17.71 -7.41 18.69
N ILE A 36 17.87 -6.11 18.93
CA ILE A 36 17.47 -5.07 17.99
C ILE A 36 18.67 -4.68 17.12
N LYS A 37 18.80 -5.33 15.95
CA LYS A 37 19.87 -5.04 14.99
C LYS A 37 19.50 -3.95 13.98
N ILE A 38 18.25 -3.50 14.00
CA ILE A 38 17.71 -2.51 13.05
C ILE A 38 18.10 -1.12 13.49
N THR A 39 18.69 -0.33 12.58
CA THR A 39 19.11 1.06 12.78
C THR A 39 18.51 1.97 11.70
N PHE A 40 18.78 3.28 11.74
CA PHE A 40 18.33 4.21 10.71
C PHE A 40 18.89 3.91 9.30
N THR A 41 19.97 3.13 9.20
CA THR A 41 20.52 2.68 7.91
C THR A 41 19.63 1.66 7.21
N ASP A 42 18.81 0.94 7.95
CA ASP A 42 17.87 -0.06 7.44
C ASP A 42 16.51 0.55 7.06
N VAL A 43 16.27 1.79 7.45
CA VAL A 43 15.04 2.55 7.14
C VAL A 43 15.32 3.49 6.00
N ALA A 44 14.55 3.41 4.94
CA ALA A 44 14.70 4.25 3.74
C ALA A 44 13.36 4.86 3.32
N GLY A 45 13.40 5.97 2.57
CA GLY A 45 12.23 6.59 1.98
C GLY A 45 11.30 7.32 2.94
N CYS A 46 11.80 7.76 4.10
CA CYS A 46 11.07 8.57 5.07
C CYS A 46 12.04 9.50 5.82
N ASP A 47 12.84 10.24 5.08
CA ASP A 47 13.95 11.05 5.66
C ASP A 47 13.42 12.16 6.56
N GLU A 48 12.29 12.80 6.25
CA GLU A 48 11.64 13.81 7.11
C GLU A 48 11.20 13.18 8.44
N ALA A 49 10.53 12.02 8.39
CA ALA A 49 10.14 11.32 9.61
C ALA A 49 11.33 10.89 10.47
N LYS A 50 12.46 10.50 9.84
CA LYS A 50 13.70 10.22 10.57
C LYS A 50 14.25 11.46 11.27
N GLN A 51 14.28 12.62 10.57
CA GLN A 51 14.74 13.88 11.16
C GLN A 51 13.92 14.29 12.38
N GLU A 52 12.60 14.11 12.32
CA GLU A 52 11.73 14.44 13.45
C GLU A 52 11.96 13.54 14.68
N VAL A 53 12.46 12.33 14.52
CA VAL A 53 12.68 11.40 15.62
C VAL A 53 14.13 11.32 16.12
N VAL A 54 15.07 12.00 15.46
CA VAL A 54 16.49 12.03 15.88
C VAL A 54 16.65 12.57 17.30
N GLU A 55 15.93 13.62 17.67
CA GLU A 55 16.00 14.19 19.02
C GLU A 55 15.52 13.23 20.12
N ILE A 56 14.61 12.28 19.77
CA ILE A 56 14.17 11.23 20.68
C ILE A 56 15.32 10.26 20.95
N VAL A 57 16.06 9.90 19.93
CA VAL A 57 17.25 9.05 20.03
C VAL A 57 18.32 9.74 20.88
N ASP A 58 18.58 11.02 20.62
CA ASP A 58 19.56 11.81 21.39
C ASP A 58 19.17 11.93 22.86
N PHE A 59 17.89 12.13 23.15
CA PHE A 59 17.39 12.13 24.53
C PHE A 59 17.56 10.80 25.24
N LEU A 60 17.22 9.69 24.58
CA LEU A 60 17.37 8.35 25.15
C LEU A 60 18.84 8.00 25.42
N LYS A 61 19.77 8.50 24.58
CA LYS A 61 21.21 8.33 24.76
C LYS A 61 21.78 9.21 25.89
N ASP A 62 21.37 10.47 25.95
CA ASP A 62 21.84 11.45 26.96
C ASP A 62 20.73 12.42 27.38
N PRO A 63 19.90 12.03 28.36
CA PRO A 63 18.85 12.90 28.90
C PRO A 63 19.38 14.16 29.58
N SER A 64 20.64 14.15 30.03
CA SER A 64 21.23 15.25 30.81
C SER A 64 21.41 16.54 30.00
N LYS A 65 21.70 16.40 28.72
CA LYS A 65 21.85 17.48 27.74
C LYS A 65 20.57 18.34 27.66
N PHE A 66 19.42 17.70 27.60
CA PHE A 66 18.13 18.40 27.48
C PHE A 66 17.68 19.02 28.79
N LYS A 67 17.90 18.34 29.91
CA LYS A 67 17.57 18.84 31.26
C LYS A 67 18.29 20.14 31.58
N ARG A 68 19.57 20.30 31.18
CA ARG A 68 20.35 21.52 31.42
C ARG A 68 19.77 22.75 30.73
N LEU A 69 19.06 22.57 29.61
CA LEU A 69 18.43 23.64 28.85
C LEU A 69 16.96 23.86 29.23
N GLY A 70 16.41 23.07 30.16
CA GLY A 70 15.02 23.13 30.56
C GLY A 70 14.05 22.59 29.47
N ALA A 71 14.57 21.88 28.48
CA ALA A 71 13.73 21.30 27.44
C ALA A 71 12.98 20.08 27.98
N THR A 72 11.69 19.99 27.65
CA THR A 72 10.84 18.83 27.93
C THR A 72 10.69 18.03 26.65
N ILE A 73 11.03 16.75 26.70
CA ILE A 73 10.85 15.85 25.58
C ILE A 73 9.43 15.30 25.56
N PRO A 74 8.82 15.13 24.38
CA PRO A 74 7.50 14.51 24.25
C PRO A 74 7.51 13.12 24.88
N ARG A 75 6.51 12.84 25.74
CA ARG A 75 6.34 11.53 26.38
C ARG A 75 5.77 10.50 25.42
N GLY A 76 4.99 10.98 24.47
CA GLY A 76 4.33 10.15 23.48
C GLY A 76 4.49 10.69 22.07
N VAL A 77 4.76 9.79 21.15
CA VAL A 77 4.89 10.05 19.73
C VAL A 77 3.87 9.20 18.97
N LEU A 78 3.06 9.83 18.15
CA LEU A 78 2.09 9.16 17.30
C LEU A 78 2.63 9.12 15.86
N MET A 79 2.94 7.93 15.37
CA MET A 79 3.30 7.71 13.96
C MET A 79 2.02 7.49 13.14
N VAL A 80 1.79 8.38 12.18
CA VAL A 80 0.59 8.39 11.33
C VAL A 80 0.98 8.14 9.88
N GLY A 81 0.23 7.31 9.17
CA GLY A 81 0.43 7.11 7.74
C GLY A 81 -0.21 5.83 7.20
N PRO A 82 -0.22 5.65 5.88
CA PRO A 82 -0.79 4.47 5.23
C PRO A 82 -0.17 3.15 5.71
N PRO A 83 -0.85 2.01 5.53
CA PRO A 83 -0.29 0.71 5.88
C PRO A 83 0.95 0.40 5.03
N GLY A 84 1.92 -0.29 5.64
CA GLY A 84 3.14 -0.73 4.95
C GLY A 84 4.19 0.36 4.70
N THR A 85 4.05 1.57 5.25
CA THR A 85 5.02 2.67 5.09
C THR A 85 6.24 2.56 6.00
N GLY A 86 6.28 1.57 6.91
CA GLY A 86 7.45 1.31 7.75
C GLY A 86 7.37 1.89 9.16
N LYS A 87 6.21 2.29 9.67
CA LYS A 87 6.02 2.83 11.04
C LYS A 87 6.64 1.94 12.11
N THR A 88 6.31 0.66 12.11
CA THR A 88 6.88 -0.33 13.06
C THR A 88 8.39 -0.50 12.88
N LEU A 89 8.89 -0.41 11.64
CA LEU A 89 10.32 -0.48 11.33
C LEU A 89 11.07 0.74 11.87
N LEU A 90 10.51 1.93 11.67
CA LEU A 90 11.07 3.19 12.18
C LEU A 90 11.11 3.20 13.73
N ALA A 91 10.05 2.73 14.39
CA ALA A 91 10.02 2.61 15.86
C ALA A 91 11.12 1.67 16.38
N LYS A 92 11.34 0.52 15.71
CA LYS A 92 12.45 -0.39 16.05
C LYS A 92 13.82 0.25 15.78
N ALA A 93 13.93 1.03 14.70
CA ALA A 93 15.19 1.71 14.38
C ALA A 93 15.55 2.78 15.42
N ILE A 94 14.55 3.49 15.97
CA ILE A 94 14.77 4.44 17.08
C ILE A 94 15.36 3.69 18.29
N ALA A 95 14.79 2.54 18.67
CA ALA A 95 15.28 1.74 19.79
C ALA A 95 16.69 1.19 19.54
N GLY A 96 16.95 0.67 18.33
CA GLY A 96 18.26 0.15 17.97
C GLY A 96 19.34 1.22 17.89
N GLU A 97 18.99 2.40 17.39
CA GLU A 97 19.91 3.55 17.34
C GLU A 97 20.20 4.12 18.72
N ALA A 98 19.19 4.17 19.61
CA ALA A 98 19.33 4.59 21.00
C ALA A 98 19.95 3.51 21.91
N LYS A 99 19.99 2.25 21.46
CA LYS A 99 20.42 1.07 22.24
C LYS A 99 19.62 0.92 23.55
N VAL A 100 18.30 0.94 23.45
CA VAL A 100 17.39 0.78 24.58
C VAL A 100 16.43 -0.38 24.37
N PRO A 101 15.92 -1.01 25.44
CA PRO A 101 14.89 -2.05 25.35
C PRO A 101 13.62 -1.55 24.64
N PHE A 102 12.98 -2.45 23.88
CA PHE A 102 11.79 -2.17 23.09
C PHE A 102 10.65 -3.13 23.47
N PHE A 103 9.58 -2.58 24.00
CA PHE A 103 8.36 -3.31 24.31
C PHE A 103 7.36 -3.13 23.17
N SER A 104 6.93 -4.21 22.53
CA SER A 104 5.99 -4.14 21.40
C SER A 104 4.70 -4.89 21.73
N ILE A 105 3.57 -4.23 21.48
CA ILE A 105 2.23 -4.78 21.63
C ILE A 105 1.32 -4.24 20.51
N SER A 106 0.32 -5.02 20.11
CA SER A 106 -0.75 -4.52 19.24
C SER A 106 -1.89 -3.94 20.09
N GLY A 107 -2.52 -2.85 19.63
CA GLY A 107 -3.73 -2.33 20.24
C GLY A 107 -4.84 -3.37 20.37
N SER A 108 -4.92 -4.31 19.43
CA SER A 108 -5.86 -5.43 19.49
C SER A 108 -5.64 -6.39 20.67
N ASP A 109 -4.40 -6.50 21.17
CA ASP A 109 -4.08 -7.35 22.34
C ASP A 109 -4.68 -6.84 23.66
N PHE A 110 -5.11 -5.60 23.68
CA PHE A 110 -5.81 -4.99 24.83
C PHE A 110 -7.32 -5.19 24.77
N VAL A 111 -7.88 -5.56 23.61
CA VAL A 111 -9.32 -5.78 23.45
C VAL A 111 -9.65 -7.22 23.81
N GLU A 112 -10.34 -7.42 24.92
CA GLU A 112 -10.74 -8.73 25.41
C GLU A 112 -12.26 -8.75 25.70
N MET A 113 -12.82 -9.95 25.88
CA MET A 113 -14.24 -10.09 26.19
C MET A 113 -14.55 -9.85 27.68
N PHE A 114 -13.54 -9.89 28.55
CA PHE A 114 -13.70 -9.75 29.99
C PHE A 114 -13.31 -8.34 30.44
N VAL A 115 -14.24 -7.67 31.09
CA VAL A 115 -14.05 -6.29 31.60
C VAL A 115 -12.87 -6.21 32.57
N GLY A 116 -12.00 -5.24 32.35
CA GLY A 116 -10.83 -4.95 33.20
C GLY A 116 -9.55 -5.70 32.83
N VAL A 117 -9.58 -6.71 31.97
CA VAL A 117 -8.37 -7.46 31.57
C VAL A 117 -7.45 -6.57 30.73
N GLY A 118 -8.00 -5.81 29.76
CA GLY A 118 -7.23 -4.86 28.96
C GLY A 118 -6.56 -3.79 29.81
N ALA A 119 -7.29 -3.18 30.74
CA ALA A 119 -6.75 -2.20 31.67
C ALA A 119 -5.62 -2.77 32.57
N SER A 120 -5.76 -4.03 33.02
CA SER A 120 -4.70 -4.70 33.80
C SER A 120 -3.44 -4.94 32.98
N ARG A 121 -3.58 -5.31 31.68
CA ARG A 121 -2.44 -5.49 30.76
C ARG A 121 -1.72 -4.18 30.47
N VAL A 122 -2.47 -3.09 30.30
CA VAL A 122 -1.88 -1.75 30.15
C VAL A 122 -1.01 -1.45 31.38
N ARG A 123 -1.55 -1.56 32.58
CA ARG A 123 -0.82 -1.30 33.84
C ARG A 123 0.45 -2.15 33.94
N ASP A 124 0.34 -3.46 33.73
CA ASP A 124 1.48 -4.40 33.83
C ASP A 124 2.58 -4.03 32.80
N MET A 125 2.20 -3.67 31.56
CA MET A 125 3.15 -3.22 30.53
C MET A 125 3.91 -1.97 30.96
N PHE A 126 3.21 -0.95 31.46
CA PHE A 126 3.81 0.30 31.89
C PHE A 126 4.71 0.10 33.12
N GLU A 127 4.31 -0.75 34.08
CA GLU A 127 5.15 -1.12 35.23
C GLU A 127 6.42 -1.86 34.80
N GLN A 128 6.32 -2.79 33.83
CA GLN A 128 7.49 -3.47 33.29
C GLN A 128 8.44 -2.50 32.60
N ALA A 129 7.91 -1.56 31.78
CA ALA A 129 8.72 -0.55 31.12
C ALA A 129 9.46 0.36 32.11
N LYS A 130 8.79 0.80 33.18
CA LYS A 130 9.41 1.61 34.25
C LYS A 130 10.60 0.92 34.90
N ARG A 131 10.53 -0.41 35.06
CA ARG A 131 11.65 -1.20 35.61
C ARG A 131 12.84 -1.34 34.67
N HIS A 132 12.66 -1.11 33.39
CA HIS A 132 13.68 -1.24 32.35
C HIS A 132 14.04 0.09 31.70
N ALA A 133 13.70 1.20 32.33
CA ALA A 133 14.06 2.53 31.81
C ALA A 133 15.58 2.77 31.79
N PRO A 134 16.13 3.41 30.72
CA PRO A 134 15.41 3.99 29.60
C PRO A 134 14.94 2.94 28.59
N CYS A 135 13.69 3.08 28.08
CA CYS A 135 13.12 2.12 27.12
C CYS A 135 12.04 2.78 26.24
N ILE A 136 11.62 2.05 25.21
CA ILE A 136 10.51 2.43 24.33
C ILE A 136 9.36 1.43 24.50
N ILE A 137 8.13 1.95 24.69
CA ILE A 137 6.88 1.20 24.53
C ILE A 137 6.34 1.50 23.13
N PHE A 138 6.14 0.49 22.32
CA PHE A 138 5.54 0.61 21.00
C PHE A 138 4.16 -0.07 20.97
N ILE A 139 3.13 0.72 20.60
CA ILE A 139 1.76 0.27 20.47
C ILE A 139 1.36 0.37 19.01
N ASP A 140 1.29 -0.77 18.32
CA ASP A 140 0.82 -0.81 16.94
C ASP A 140 -0.71 -0.81 16.88
N GLU A 141 -1.29 -0.26 15.82
CA GLU A 141 -2.74 -0.20 15.61
C GLU A 141 -3.51 0.37 16.82
N ILE A 142 -3.05 1.49 17.36
CA ILE A 142 -3.65 2.09 18.56
C ILE A 142 -5.14 2.43 18.37
N ASP A 143 -5.61 2.59 17.14
CA ASP A 143 -7.00 2.83 16.79
C ASP A 143 -7.92 1.66 17.15
N ALA A 144 -7.38 0.46 17.40
CA ALA A 144 -8.18 -0.66 17.94
C ALA A 144 -8.77 -0.34 19.32
N VAL A 145 -8.05 0.42 20.15
CA VAL A 145 -8.45 0.81 21.52
C VAL A 145 -8.86 2.28 21.58
N GLY A 146 -8.18 3.13 20.85
CA GLY A 146 -8.26 4.58 20.93
C GLY A 146 -9.39 5.25 20.14
N ARG A 147 -10.40 4.53 19.65
CA ARG A 147 -11.50 5.12 18.86
C ARG A 147 -12.40 6.04 19.68
N HIS A 148 -12.91 7.08 18.98
CA HIS A 148 -13.98 7.96 19.49
C HIS A 148 -15.19 7.17 20.03
N ARG A 149 -15.79 7.71 21.08
CA ARG A 149 -17.05 7.23 21.68
C ARG A 149 -18.17 7.29 20.64
N GLY A 150 -18.57 6.14 20.11
CA GLY A 150 -19.73 6.01 19.23
C GLY A 150 -20.97 5.63 20.05
N SER A 151 -22.15 6.07 19.62
CA SER A 151 -23.46 5.77 20.23
C SER A 151 -23.93 4.31 20.01
N GLY A 152 -23.03 3.33 20.12
CA GLY A 152 -23.35 1.90 19.97
C GLY A 152 -23.66 1.24 21.30
N THR A 153 -24.82 0.62 21.41
CA THR A 153 -25.27 -0.17 22.57
C THR A 153 -24.72 -1.60 22.45
N GLY A 154 -23.52 -1.87 23.05
CA GLY A 154 -22.96 -3.23 23.11
C GLY A 154 -21.83 -3.34 24.10
N GLY A 155 -21.79 -4.42 24.93
CA GLY A 155 -20.87 -4.63 26.04
C GLY A 155 -19.36 -4.66 25.73
N GLY A 156 -18.95 -4.62 24.45
CA GLY A 156 -17.55 -4.47 24.05
C GLY A 156 -17.04 -3.02 24.04
N HIS A 157 -17.93 -2.02 24.23
CA HIS A 157 -17.54 -0.62 24.30
C HIS A 157 -16.99 -0.23 25.68
N ASP A 158 -17.57 -0.75 26.75
CA ASP A 158 -17.18 -0.43 28.14
C ASP A 158 -15.75 -0.90 28.43
N GLU A 159 -15.35 -2.05 27.90
CA GLU A 159 -14.01 -2.60 28.09
C GLU A 159 -12.95 -1.78 27.38
N ARG A 160 -13.22 -1.38 26.12
CA ARG A 160 -12.30 -0.50 25.35
C ARG A 160 -12.14 0.87 26.02
N GLU A 161 -13.25 1.46 26.49
CA GLU A 161 -13.20 2.74 27.17
C GLU A 161 -12.43 2.66 28.49
N GLN A 162 -12.60 1.58 29.27
CA GLN A 162 -11.84 1.35 30.48
C GLN A 162 -10.35 1.19 30.20
N THR A 163 -10.01 0.46 29.13
CA THR A 163 -8.62 0.26 28.70
C THR A 163 -8.00 1.57 28.23
N LEU A 164 -8.72 2.35 27.42
CA LEU A 164 -8.28 3.68 26.98
C LEU A 164 -8.04 4.60 28.20
N ASN A 165 -9.00 4.67 29.13
CA ASN A 165 -8.86 5.50 30.32
C ASN A 165 -7.65 5.07 31.18
N GLN A 166 -7.38 3.77 31.30
CA GLN A 166 -6.18 3.29 32.00
C GLN A 166 -4.91 3.73 31.27
N MET A 167 -4.88 3.65 29.92
CA MET A 167 -3.74 4.11 29.14
C MET A 167 -3.47 5.60 29.34
N LEU A 168 -4.53 6.43 29.38
CA LEU A 168 -4.42 7.85 29.63
C LEU A 168 -3.87 8.13 31.04
N VAL A 169 -4.33 7.37 32.05
CA VAL A 169 -3.84 7.49 33.44
C VAL A 169 -2.36 7.12 33.52
N GLU A 170 -1.93 6.03 32.88
CA GLU A 170 -0.52 5.61 32.89
C GLU A 170 0.37 6.64 32.18
N MET A 171 -0.08 7.22 31.06
CA MET A 171 0.66 8.26 30.34
C MET A 171 0.75 9.56 31.16
N ASP A 172 -0.33 9.97 31.82
CA ASP A 172 -0.34 11.17 32.68
C ASP A 172 0.52 10.95 33.93
N GLY A 173 0.62 9.72 34.44
CA GLY A 173 1.40 9.32 35.62
C GLY A 173 2.90 9.22 35.40
N PHE A 174 3.41 9.44 34.18
CA PHE A 174 4.85 9.54 33.98
C PHE A 174 5.37 10.90 34.49
N GLU A 175 6.28 10.87 35.43
CA GLU A 175 7.09 12.05 35.70
C GLU A 175 8.10 12.22 34.57
N GLY A 176 8.29 13.45 34.04
CA GLY A 176 9.06 13.74 32.82
C GLY A 176 10.54 13.32 32.82
N ASN A 177 10.96 12.53 33.78
CA ASN A 177 12.34 12.08 34.02
C ASN A 177 12.54 10.56 33.99
N GLU A 178 11.48 9.77 33.80
CA GLU A 178 11.58 8.31 33.94
C GLU A 178 12.27 7.60 32.74
N GLY A 179 12.56 8.31 31.64
CA GLY A 179 13.27 7.73 30.48
C GLY A 179 12.44 6.73 29.66
N VAL A 180 11.13 6.69 29.88
CA VAL A 180 10.22 5.86 29.08
C VAL A 180 9.54 6.71 28.03
N ILE A 181 9.62 6.34 26.75
CA ILE A 181 8.93 6.99 25.64
C ILE A 181 7.90 6.02 25.05
N VAL A 182 6.66 6.52 24.90
CA VAL A 182 5.58 5.75 24.29
C VAL A 182 5.48 6.15 22.82
N ILE A 183 5.65 5.19 21.90
CA ILE A 183 5.43 5.39 20.47
C ILE A 183 4.20 4.60 20.07
N ALA A 184 3.20 5.25 19.48
CA ALA A 184 2.04 4.57 18.92
C ALA A 184 2.01 4.71 17.40
N ALA A 185 1.43 3.74 16.71
CA ALA A 185 1.22 3.79 15.28
C ALA A 185 -0.26 3.60 14.93
N THR A 186 -0.73 4.38 13.96
CA THR A 186 -2.08 4.25 13.40
C THR A 186 -2.10 4.54 11.90
N ASN A 187 -3.03 3.92 11.20
CA ASN A 187 -3.33 4.26 9.81
C ASN A 187 -4.46 5.30 9.72
N ARG A 188 -5.17 5.57 10.81
CA ARG A 188 -6.37 6.38 10.86
C ARG A 188 -6.39 7.31 12.08
N VAL A 189 -5.79 8.47 11.93
CA VAL A 189 -5.80 9.50 12.99
C VAL A 189 -7.22 10.09 13.22
N ASP A 190 -8.04 10.09 12.17
CA ASP A 190 -9.41 10.63 12.15
C ASP A 190 -10.35 9.95 13.15
N VAL A 191 -10.12 8.68 13.46
CA VAL A 191 -10.96 7.89 14.37
C VAL A 191 -10.49 7.93 15.82
N LEU A 192 -9.31 8.51 16.12
CA LEU A 192 -8.75 8.52 17.47
C LEU A 192 -9.47 9.51 18.40
N ASP A 193 -9.62 9.13 19.66
CA ASP A 193 -10.13 10.02 20.70
C ASP A 193 -9.16 11.20 20.90
N LYS A 194 -9.71 12.42 20.86
CA LYS A 194 -8.96 13.67 21.03
C LYS A 194 -8.22 13.74 22.37
N ALA A 195 -8.65 12.97 23.37
CA ALA A 195 -7.97 12.89 24.65
C ALA A 195 -6.55 12.30 24.54
N LEU A 196 -6.30 11.40 23.57
CA LEU A 196 -4.97 10.86 23.29
C LEU A 196 -4.01 11.90 22.74
N LEU A 197 -4.52 12.90 22.01
CA LEU A 197 -3.74 13.92 21.28
C LEU A 197 -3.48 15.18 22.12
N ARG A 198 -3.85 15.16 23.43
CA ARG A 198 -3.60 16.30 24.32
C ARG A 198 -2.13 16.39 24.72
N PRO A 199 -1.62 17.64 24.97
CA PRO A 199 -0.27 17.82 25.50
C PRO A 199 0.01 16.94 26.73
N GLY A 200 1.22 16.36 26.78
CA GLY A 200 1.64 15.41 27.82
C GLY A 200 1.30 13.94 27.52
N ARG A 201 0.62 13.65 26.40
CA ARG A 201 0.29 12.30 25.91
C ARG A 201 0.94 12.10 24.54
N PHE A 202 0.19 11.85 23.45
CA PHE A 202 0.73 11.83 22.09
C PHE A 202 0.74 13.25 21.51
N ASP A 203 1.61 14.07 22.05
CA ASP A 203 1.72 15.49 21.69
C ASP A 203 2.59 15.74 20.45
N ARG A 204 3.36 14.74 20.03
CA ARG A 204 4.10 14.78 18.77
C ARG A 204 3.49 13.79 17.77
N GLN A 205 3.18 14.29 16.58
CA GLN A 205 2.72 13.46 15.47
C GLN A 205 3.80 13.45 14.39
N VAL A 206 4.25 12.25 14.03
CA VAL A 206 5.24 12.00 12.97
C VAL A 206 4.53 11.36 11.78
N MET A 207 4.53 12.07 10.65
CA MET A 207 3.91 11.58 9.42
C MET A 207 4.87 10.65 8.68
N VAL A 208 4.46 9.38 8.50
CA VAL A 208 5.19 8.38 7.72
C VAL A 208 4.38 8.10 6.46
N GLY A 209 4.52 8.97 5.45
CA GLY A 209 3.80 8.93 4.20
C GLY A 209 4.26 7.82 3.25
N LEU A 210 3.62 7.75 2.08
CA LEU A 210 4.12 6.93 0.98
C LEU A 210 5.43 7.55 0.46
N PRO A 211 6.41 6.72 0.06
CA PRO A 211 7.68 7.22 -0.42
C PRO A 211 7.54 7.91 -1.79
N ASP A 212 8.24 9.00 -1.99
CA ASP A 212 8.46 9.65 -3.28
C ASP A 212 9.35 8.77 -4.21
N ILE A 213 9.62 9.21 -5.44
CA ILE A 213 10.46 8.45 -6.37
C ILE A 213 11.85 8.14 -5.77
N ARG A 214 12.48 9.11 -5.10
CA ARG A 214 13.79 8.91 -4.47
C ARG A 214 13.72 7.94 -3.31
N GLY A 215 12.69 8.06 -2.49
CA GLY A 215 12.41 7.15 -1.39
C GLY A 215 12.17 5.72 -1.89
N ARG A 216 11.42 5.54 -2.98
CA ARG A 216 11.22 4.23 -3.60
C ARG A 216 12.53 3.64 -4.12
N GLU A 217 13.39 4.46 -4.75
CA GLU A 217 14.72 4.04 -5.19
C GLU A 217 15.58 3.57 -4.00
N GLN A 218 15.59 4.33 -2.89
CA GLN A 218 16.31 3.96 -1.67
C GLN A 218 15.80 2.64 -1.08
N ILE A 219 14.48 2.47 -0.97
CA ILE A 219 13.85 1.27 -0.43
C ILE A 219 14.17 0.05 -1.31
N LEU A 220 14.05 0.19 -2.63
CA LEU A 220 14.40 -0.88 -3.58
C LEU A 220 15.86 -1.29 -3.40
N ASN A 221 16.79 -0.33 -3.29
CA ASN A 221 18.20 -0.62 -3.06
C ASN A 221 18.47 -1.38 -1.75
N VAL A 222 17.73 -1.08 -0.67
CA VAL A 222 17.82 -1.83 0.59
C VAL A 222 17.37 -3.28 0.42
N HIS A 223 16.29 -3.51 -0.34
CA HIS A 223 15.77 -4.86 -0.54
C HIS A 223 16.57 -5.65 -1.59
N LEU A 224 17.09 -5.01 -2.64
CA LEU A 224 17.95 -5.65 -3.64
C LEU A 224 19.25 -6.20 -3.05
N LYS A 225 19.83 -5.51 -2.06
CA LYS A 225 21.03 -6.00 -1.34
C LYS A 225 20.81 -7.34 -0.62
N LYS A 226 19.55 -7.74 -0.39
CA LYS A 226 19.21 -9.03 0.24
C LYS A 226 19.17 -10.18 -0.75
N LEU A 227 19.13 -9.89 -2.05
CA LEU A 227 19.16 -10.91 -3.09
C LEU A 227 20.59 -11.39 -3.34
N PRO A 228 20.79 -12.71 -3.52
CA PRO A 228 22.12 -13.27 -3.74
C PRO A 228 22.79 -12.79 -5.03
N SER A 229 22.01 -12.57 -6.10
CA SER A 229 22.50 -12.13 -7.40
C SER A 229 21.44 -11.35 -8.18
N VAL A 230 21.81 -10.17 -8.68
CA VAL A 230 20.96 -9.28 -9.48
C VAL A 230 21.78 -8.78 -10.67
N THR A 231 21.21 -8.81 -11.88
CA THR A 231 21.91 -8.40 -13.10
C THR A 231 21.02 -7.50 -13.96
N GLY A 232 21.58 -6.37 -14.43
CA GLY A 232 20.92 -5.52 -15.43
C GLY A 232 19.62 -4.83 -14.95
N VAL A 233 19.46 -4.61 -13.63
CA VAL A 233 18.26 -3.97 -13.07
C VAL A 233 18.48 -2.46 -12.95
N ASP A 234 17.65 -1.69 -13.64
CA ASP A 234 17.56 -0.23 -13.47
C ASP A 234 16.57 0.14 -12.36
N VAL A 235 17.10 0.43 -11.17
CA VAL A 235 16.30 0.77 -9.98
C VAL A 235 15.50 2.06 -10.20
N LYS A 236 15.98 3.00 -11.02
CA LYS A 236 15.27 4.25 -11.30
C LYS A 236 14.01 3.99 -12.14
N VAL A 237 14.10 3.10 -13.12
CA VAL A 237 12.95 2.67 -13.92
C VAL A 237 11.93 1.97 -13.03
N LEU A 238 12.36 1.07 -12.13
CA LEU A 238 11.47 0.41 -11.17
C LEU A 238 10.81 1.41 -10.23
N ALA A 239 11.56 2.37 -9.68
CA ALA A 239 11.02 3.39 -8.79
C ALA A 239 9.98 4.29 -9.47
N ARG A 240 10.20 4.66 -10.73
CA ARG A 240 9.20 5.38 -11.54
C ARG A 240 7.99 4.51 -11.86
N GLY A 241 8.21 3.22 -12.13
CA GLY A 241 7.18 2.24 -12.47
C GLY A 241 6.32 1.77 -11.30
N THR A 242 6.55 2.28 -10.08
CA THR A 242 5.81 1.89 -8.88
C THR A 242 5.23 3.10 -8.12
N PRO A 243 4.48 4.00 -8.81
CA PRO A 243 3.86 5.14 -8.13
C PRO A 243 2.87 4.65 -7.08
N GLY A 244 2.89 5.31 -5.91
CA GLY A 244 1.97 4.98 -4.81
C GLY A 244 2.30 3.70 -4.05
N PHE A 245 3.38 2.98 -4.37
CA PHE A 245 3.78 1.81 -3.59
C PHE A 245 4.34 2.21 -2.22
N SER A 246 3.87 1.50 -1.21
CA SER A 246 4.45 1.53 0.14
C SER A 246 5.74 0.71 0.19
N GLY A 247 6.54 0.89 1.24
CA GLY A 247 7.75 0.10 1.47
C GLY A 247 7.51 -1.41 1.50
N ALA A 248 6.38 -1.84 2.06
CA ALA A 248 5.98 -3.25 2.08
C ALA A 248 5.66 -3.79 0.68
N GLN A 249 5.01 -2.99 -0.18
CA GLN A 249 4.74 -3.39 -1.57
C GLN A 249 6.02 -3.46 -2.41
N LEU A 250 6.97 -2.55 -2.19
CA LEU A 250 8.29 -2.60 -2.84
C LEU A 250 9.10 -3.83 -2.40
N ALA A 251 9.04 -4.17 -1.11
CA ALA A 251 9.65 -5.41 -0.61
C ALA A 251 9.02 -6.66 -1.24
N ASN A 252 7.69 -6.66 -1.39
CA ASN A 252 6.96 -7.73 -2.06
C ASN A 252 7.33 -7.82 -3.56
N LEU A 253 7.50 -6.68 -4.24
CA LEU A 253 7.96 -6.65 -5.64
C LEU A 253 9.31 -7.35 -5.81
N VAL A 254 10.27 -7.06 -4.94
CA VAL A 254 11.59 -7.70 -4.96
C VAL A 254 11.48 -9.21 -4.72
N ASN A 255 10.64 -9.63 -3.78
CA ASN A 255 10.39 -11.05 -3.49
C ASN A 255 9.71 -11.77 -4.67
N GLU A 256 8.69 -11.16 -5.27
CA GLU A 256 7.99 -11.74 -6.43
C GLU A 256 8.91 -11.88 -7.65
N ALA A 257 9.79 -10.90 -7.90
CA ALA A 257 10.80 -10.99 -8.96
C ALA A 257 11.76 -12.17 -8.72
N ALA A 258 12.22 -12.37 -7.49
CA ALA A 258 13.04 -13.53 -7.14
C ALA A 258 12.27 -14.86 -7.33
N LEU A 259 10.98 -14.90 -7.03
CA LEU A 259 10.14 -16.07 -7.27
C LEU A 259 9.96 -16.34 -8.78
N PHE A 260 9.84 -15.30 -9.62
CA PHE A 260 9.80 -15.47 -11.09
C PHE A 260 11.12 -16.03 -11.62
N ALA A 261 12.26 -15.48 -11.19
CA ALA A 261 13.58 -16.00 -11.55
C ALA A 261 13.75 -17.48 -11.14
N ALA A 262 13.34 -17.82 -9.92
CA ALA A 262 13.42 -19.20 -9.42
C ALA A 262 12.54 -20.17 -10.25
N ARG A 263 11.31 -19.77 -10.61
CA ARG A 263 10.42 -20.59 -11.48
C ARG A 263 11.01 -20.83 -12.87
N ARG A 264 11.84 -19.90 -13.35
CA ARG A 264 12.56 -20.01 -14.64
C ARG A 264 13.91 -20.72 -14.52
N ASN A 265 14.22 -21.25 -13.33
CA ASN A 265 15.51 -21.88 -13.01
C ASN A 265 16.73 -20.98 -13.31
N LYS A 266 16.55 -19.64 -13.15
CA LYS A 266 17.64 -18.68 -13.26
C LYS A 266 18.44 -18.63 -11.97
N ASN A 267 19.74 -18.30 -12.09
CA ASN A 267 20.63 -18.05 -10.95
C ASN A 267 20.71 -16.58 -10.55
N THR A 268 20.14 -15.69 -11.38
CA THR A 268 20.16 -14.24 -11.20
C THR A 268 18.77 -13.68 -11.44
N VAL A 269 18.43 -12.59 -10.75
CA VAL A 269 17.20 -11.83 -10.97
C VAL A 269 17.51 -10.69 -11.93
N ASP A 270 16.76 -10.56 -13.01
CA ASP A 270 16.94 -9.51 -14.01
C ASP A 270 15.73 -8.57 -14.12
N MET A 271 15.83 -7.54 -14.97
CA MET A 271 14.76 -6.55 -15.15
C MET A 271 13.44 -7.16 -15.62
N HIS A 272 13.49 -8.22 -16.45
CA HIS A 272 12.30 -8.89 -16.93
C HIS A 272 11.50 -9.57 -15.80
N ASP A 273 12.20 -10.18 -14.83
CA ASP A 273 11.55 -10.77 -13.66
C ASP A 273 10.86 -9.69 -12.80
N PHE A 274 11.44 -8.49 -12.73
CA PHE A 274 10.81 -7.33 -12.04
C PHE A 274 9.60 -6.79 -12.80
N GLU A 275 9.65 -6.72 -14.13
CA GLU A 275 8.50 -6.30 -14.94
C GLU A 275 7.32 -7.27 -14.78
N ASP A 276 7.58 -8.59 -14.83
CA ASP A 276 6.54 -9.60 -14.59
C ASP A 276 5.99 -9.56 -13.15
N ALA A 277 6.85 -9.32 -12.17
CA ALA A 277 6.43 -9.16 -10.78
C ALA A 277 5.54 -7.93 -10.59
N LYS A 278 5.91 -6.82 -11.21
CA LYS A 278 5.15 -5.57 -11.22
C LYS A 278 3.77 -5.80 -11.85
N ASP A 279 3.73 -6.41 -13.02
CA ASP A 279 2.48 -6.74 -13.72
C ASP A 279 1.58 -7.63 -12.85
N LYS A 280 2.15 -8.66 -12.21
CA LYS A 280 1.39 -9.54 -11.31
C LYS A 280 0.81 -8.81 -10.11
N ILE A 281 1.55 -7.85 -9.52
CA ILE A 281 1.09 -7.10 -8.35
C ILE A 281 -0.04 -6.15 -8.73
N TYR A 282 0.08 -5.45 -9.85
CA TYR A 282 -0.94 -4.49 -10.30
C TYR A 282 -2.19 -5.15 -10.87
N MET A 283 -2.03 -6.19 -11.70
CA MET A 283 -3.10 -6.75 -12.54
C MET A 283 -3.49 -8.18 -12.15
N GLY A 284 -2.70 -8.84 -11.31
CA GLY A 284 -2.88 -10.27 -11.01
C GLY A 284 -2.13 -11.20 -11.97
N PRO A 285 -2.30 -12.51 -11.80
CA PRO A 285 -1.61 -13.50 -12.62
C PRO A 285 -2.10 -13.50 -14.08
N GLU A 286 -1.21 -13.87 -15.00
CA GLU A 286 -1.56 -14.12 -16.41
C GLU A 286 -2.59 -15.25 -16.55
N ARG A 287 -3.54 -15.06 -17.44
CA ARG A 287 -4.57 -16.06 -17.78
C ARG A 287 -4.26 -16.75 -19.09
N ARG A 288 -3.11 -17.42 -19.20
CA ARG A 288 -2.67 -18.12 -20.43
C ARG A 288 -3.61 -19.25 -20.87
N SER A 289 -4.41 -19.79 -19.95
CA SER A 289 -5.40 -20.84 -20.25
C SER A 289 -6.69 -20.32 -20.88
N MET A 290 -6.87 -19.01 -20.95
CA MET A 290 -8.06 -18.40 -21.52
C MET A 290 -8.01 -18.47 -23.04
N VAL A 291 -8.95 -19.17 -23.63
CA VAL A 291 -9.09 -19.22 -25.09
C VAL A 291 -9.92 -18.03 -25.52
N ILE A 292 -9.26 -17.02 -26.10
CA ILE A 292 -9.89 -15.81 -26.64
C ILE A 292 -9.99 -15.98 -28.14
N ARG A 293 -11.15 -15.63 -28.70
CA ARG A 293 -11.33 -15.62 -30.17
C ARG A 293 -10.44 -14.56 -30.80
N GLU A 294 -9.94 -14.82 -31.99
CA GLU A 294 -9.03 -13.89 -32.69
C GLU A 294 -9.68 -12.52 -32.92
N GLU A 295 -10.98 -12.48 -33.18
CA GLU A 295 -11.76 -11.24 -33.29
C GLU A 295 -11.74 -10.41 -32.01
N GLU A 296 -11.93 -11.05 -30.85
CA GLU A 296 -11.89 -10.39 -29.53
C GLU A 296 -10.48 -9.92 -29.20
N ARG A 297 -9.46 -10.73 -29.54
CA ARG A 297 -8.05 -10.38 -29.37
C ARG A 297 -7.68 -9.16 -30.20
N ARG A 298 -8.17 -9.11 -31.45
CA ARG A 298 -7.98 -7.96 -32.35
C ARG A 298 -8.72 -6.73 -31.85
N ALA A 299 -9.94 -6.89 -31.31
CA ALA A 299 -10.68 -5.79 -30.70
C ALA A 299 -9.94 -5.19 -29.51
N THR A 300 -9.41 -6.05 -28.62
CA THR A 300 -8.57 -5.61 -27.51
C THR A 300 -7.31 -4.88 -28.01
N ALA A 301 -6.68 -5.36 -29.09
CA ALA A 301 -5.49 -4.71 -29.63
C ALA A 301 -5.80 -3.30 -30.15
N TYR A 302 -6.93 -3.08 -30.83
CA TYR A 302 -7.36 -1.74 -31.22
C TYR A 302 -7.70 -0.86 -30.03
N HIS A 303 -8.37 -1.43 -29.01
CA HIS A 303 -8.71 -0.71 -27.79
C HIS A 303 -7.46 -0.16 -27.09
N GLU A 304 -6.48 -1.01 -26.84
CA GLU A 304 -5.22 -0.61 -26.19
C GLU A 304 -4.37 0.31 -27.06
N ALA A 305 -4.33 0.06 -28.38
CA ALA A 305 -3.66 0.96 -29.32
C ALA A 305 -4.32 2.36 -29.33
N GLY A 306 -5.64 2.43 -29.17
CA GLY A 306 -6.37 3.69 -29.07
C GLY A 306 -5.91 4.52 -27.87
N HIS A 307 -5.81 3.92 -26.69
CA HIS A 307 -5.28 4.59 -25.50
C HIS A 307 -3.83 5.07 -25.71
N ALA A 308 -2.98 4.21 -26.28
CA ALA A 308 -1.57 4.50 -26.46
C ALA A 308 -1.34 5.65 -27.46
N ILE A 309 -2.02 5.65 -28.59
CA ILE A 309 -1.88 6.68 -29.64
C ILE A 309 -2.34 8.04 -29.12
N VAL A 310 -3.49 8.09 -28.44
CA VAL A 310 -3.99 9.34 -27.87
C VAL A 310 -3.02 9.87 -26.81
N ALA A 311 -2.45 8.99 -25.98
CA ALA A 311 -1.47 9.35 -24.96
C ALA A 311 -0.16 9.90 -25.54
N GLU A 312 0.36 9.30 -26.62
CA GLU A 312 1.63 9.74 -27.24
C GLU A 312 1.50 11.04 -28.05
N ILE A 313 0.30 11.37 -28.53
CA ILE A 313 0.07 12.57 -29.35
C ILE A 313 -0.26 13.80 -28.49
N LEU A 314 -0.99 13.63 -27.39
CA LEU A 314 -1.38 14.75 -26.54
C LEU A 314 -0.19 15.29 -25.74
N PRO A 315 0.00 16.62 -25.67
CA PRO A 315 1.11 17.21 -24.95
C PRO A 315 0.93 17.12 -23.43
N GLY A 316 2.02 16.92 -22.70
CA GLY A 316 2.02 16.94 -21.23
C GLY A 316 1.41 15.70 -20.58
N THR A 317 1.17 14.66 -21.34
CA THR A 317 0.77 13.33 -20.85
C THR A 317 1.99 12.55 -20.35
N ASP A 318 1.75 11.57 -19.49
CA ASP A 318 2.82 10.67 -19.08
C ASP A 318 3.14 9.68 -20.23
N PRO A 319 4.42 9.43 -20.54
CA PRO A 319 4.80 8.60 -21.69
C PRO A 319 4.32 7.16 -21.52
N VAL A 320 3.90 6.56 -22.63
CA VAL A 320 3.52 5.14 -22.62
C VAL A 320 4.78 4.28 -22.47
N HIS A 321 4.76 3.40 -21.49
CA HIS A 321 5.86 2.48 -21.19
C HIS A 321 5.70 1.14 -21.90
N LYS A 322 4.48 0.62 -21.89
CA LYS A 322 4.16 -0.71 -22.41
C LYS A 322 2.68 -0.80 -22.78
N VAL A 323 2.38 -1.52 -23.85
CA VAL A 323 1.01 -1.91 -24.23
C VAL A 323 0.96 -3.44 -24.33
N THR A 324 -0.03 -4.06 -23.75
CA THR A 324 -0.19 -5.53 -23.78
C THR A 324 -1.65 -5.92 -24.00
N ILE A 325 -1.86 -6.98 -24.77
CA ILE A 325 -3.14 -7.66 -24.95
C ILE A 325 -3.19 -9.03 -24.23
N MET A 326 -2.20 -9.28 -23.37
CA MET A 326 -2.17 -10.48 -22.55
C MET A 326 -3.19 -10.35 -21.42
N PRO A 327 -4.17 -11.25 -21.30
CA PRO A 327 -5.20 -11.16 -20.26
C PRO A 327 -4.60 -11.39 -18.87
N ARG A 328 -4.92 -10.47 -17.95
CA ARG A 328 -4.48 -10.54 -16.55
C ARG A 328 -5.63 -10.15 -15.62
N GLY A 329 -5.88 -10.93 -14.58
CA GLY A 329 -6.95 -10.64 -13.63
C GLY A 329 -8.31 -10.45 -14.32
N TRP A 330 -8.84 -9.25 -14.30
CA TRP A 330 -10.10 -8.86 -14.96
C TRP A 330 -9.90 -8.10 -16.28
N ALA A 331 -8.66 -7.69 -16.59
CA ALA A 331 -8.34 -6.95 -17.80
C ALA A 331 -7.96 -7.89 -18.94
N LEU A 332 -8.43 -7.60 -20.16
CA LEU A 332 -8.06 -8.32 -21.38
C LEU A 332 -6.80 -7.73 -22.02
N GLY A 333 -6.53 -6.45 -21.77
CA GLY A 333 -5.34 -5.74 -22.17
C GLY A 333 -5.04 -4.60 -21.21
N VAL A 334 -3.91 -3.94 -21.33
CA VAL A 334 -3.52 -2.77 -20.52
C VAL A 334 -2.51 -1.91 -21.26
N THR A 335 -2.75 -0.62 -21.22
CA THR A 335 -1.80 0.43 -21.64
C THR A 335 -1.19 1.08 -20.41
N TRP A 336 0.12 0.94 -20.23
CA TRP A 336 0.86 1.49 -19.10
C TRP A 336 1.52 2.81 -19.44
N GLN A 337 1.19 3.83 -18.64
CA GLN A 337 1.91 5.11 -18.64
C GLN A 337 2.77 5.21 -17.38
N LEU A 338 4.00 5.68 -17.51
CA LEU A 338 4.90 5.91 -16.38
C LEU A 338 5.15 7.39 -16.18
N PRO A 339 4.74 7.96 -15.03
CA PRO A 339 5.05 9.34 -14.73
C PRO A 339 6.57 9.54 -14.60
N GLU A 340 7.08 10.63 -15.17
CA GLU A 340 8.50 10.98 -15.05
C GLU A 340 8.85 11.55 -13.68
N GLN A 341 7.88 12.17 -13.01
CA GLN A 341 8.03 12.81 -11.70
C GLN A 341 6.80 12.54 -10.83
N ASP A 342 6.98 12.63 -9.51
CA ASP A 342 5.86 12.60 -8.58
C ASP A 342 5.01 13.87 -8.76
N GLN A 343 3.70 13.68 -8.92
CA GLN A 343 2.76 14.77 -9.15
C GLN A 343 2.04 15.11 -7.86
N THR A 344 2.20 16.33 -7.41
CA THR A 344 1.52 16.87 -6.23
C THR A 344 0.26 17.64 -6.58
N SER A 345 0.11 18.07 -7.84
CA SER A 345 -1.03 18.86 -8.33
C SER A 345 -1.43 18.40 -9.72
N HIS A 346 -2.73 18.36 -9.97
CA HIS A 346 -3.30 18.05 -11.28
C HIS A 346 -3.78 19.35 -11.94
N TYR A 347 -3.21 19.69 -13.08
CA TYR A 347 -3.63 20.84 -13.87
C TYR A 347 -4.84 20.49 -14.75
N LYS A 348 -5.71 21.48 -15.01
CA LYS A 348 -6.92 21.31 -15.82
C LYS A 348 -6.62 20.67 -17.18
N ASP A 349 -5.60 21.17 -17.90
CA ASP A 349 -5.26 20.66 -19.23
C ASP A 349 -4.81 19.19 -19.19
N LYS A 350 -4.03 18.81 -18.16
CA LYS A 350 -3.61 17.41 -18.00
C LYS A 350 -4.80 16.50 -17.70
N MET A 351 -5.75 16.94 -16.87
CA MET A 351 -6.96 16.17 -16.58
C MET A 351 -7.85 16.02 -17.84
N LEU A 352 -7.96 17.07 -18.66
CA LEU A 352 -8.68 17.00 -19.94
C LEU A 352 -8.02 16.00 -20.89
N ASN A 353 -6.69 16.03 -21.00
CA ASN A 353 -5.95 15.07 -21.82
C ASN A 353 -6.12 13.62 -21.31
N GLU A 354 -6.16 13.42 -19.99
CA GLU A 354 -6.42 12.10 -19.40
C GLU A 354 -7.83 11.58 -19.73
N LEU A 355 -8.83 12.46 -19.78
CA LEU A 355 -10.18 12.11 -20.28
C LEU A 355 -10.13 11.64 -21.74
N SER A 356 -9.40 12.35 -22.60
CA SER A 356 -9.24 11.96 -24.01
C SER A 356 -8.57 10.59 -24.15
N ILE A 357 -7.55 10.30 -23.33
CA ILE A 357 -6.86 9.00 -23.30
C ILE A 357 -7.86 7.89 -22.91
N LEU A 358 -8.66 8.10 -21.87
CA LEU A 358 -9.67 7.12 -21.44
C LEU A 358 -10.71 6.80 -22.54
N PHE A 359 -11.01 7.74 -23.42
CA PHE A 359 -11.92 7.50 -24.54
C PHE A 359 -11.24 6.81 -25.74
N GLY A 360 -9.91 6.82 -25.80
CA GLY A 360 -9.14 6.25 -26.91
C GLY A 360 -9.53 4.82 -27.27
N GLY A 361 -9.70 3.95 -26.26
CA GLY A 361 -10.07 2.56 -26.48
C GLY A 361 -11.43 2.38 -27.16
N ARG A 362 -12.48 3.02 -26.64
CA ARG A 362 -13.83 2.97 -27.24
C ARG A 362 -13.85 3.53 -28.65
N ILE A 363 -13.20 4.65 -28.86
CA ILE A 363 -13.19 5.29 -30.19
C ILE A 363 -12.45 4.42 -31.20
N ALA A 364 -11.37 3.75 -30.80
CA ALA A 364 -10.68 2.80 -31.66
C ALA A 364 -11.59 1.61 -32.06
N GLU A 365 -12.40 1.08 -31.12
CA GLU A 365 -13.40 0.06 -31.44
C GLU A 365 -14.41 0.57 -32.49
N GLU A 366 -14.92 1.78 -32.34
CA GLU A 366 -15.87 2.39 -33.28
C GLU A 366 -15.27 2.64 -34.67
N VAL A 367 -14.08 3.25 -34.73
CA VAL A 367 -13.47 3.71 -36.00
C VAL A 367 -12.91 2.54 -36.82
N PHE A 368 -12.30 1.54 -36.14
CA PHE A 368 -11.56 0.48 -36.85
C PHE A 368 -12.32 -0.84 -36.96
N ILE A 369 -13.24 -1.13 -36.02
CA ILE A 369 -13.97 -2.40 -35.97
C ILE A 369 -15.46 -2.22 -36.27
N ASN A 370 -15.95 -0.99 -36.14
CA ASN A 370 -17.38 -0.64 -36.28
C ASN A 370 -18.26 -1.43 -35.30
N GLN A 371 -17.74 -1.71 -34.10
CA GLN A 371 -18.44 -2.41 -33.00
C GLN A 371 -18.12 -1.71 -31.69
N MET A 372 -18.94 -1.96 -30.67
CA MET A 372 -18.77 -1.46 -29.33
C MET A 372 -18.80 -2.62 -28.37
N SER A 373 -17.78 -2.73 -27.50
CA SER A 373 -17.70 -3.76 -26.49
C SER A 373 -18.02 -3.23 -25.09
N THR A 374 -18.23 -4.11 -24.14
CA THR A 374 -18.33 -3.73 -22.70
C THR A 374 -16.98 -3.44 -22.06
N GLY A 375 -15.88 -3.63 -22.79
CA GLY A 375 -14.50 -3.46 -22.28
C GLY A 375 -14.24 -2.03 -21.77
N ALA A 376 -14.79 -1.03 -22.46
CA ALA A 376 -14.62 0.39 -22.09
C ALA A 376 -15.42 0.85 -20.85
N SER A 377 -16.12 -0.05 -20.13
CA SER A 377 -16.98 0.35 -19.01
C SER A 377 -16.21 1.01 -17.86
N ASN A 378 -15.02 0.52 -17.55
CA ASN A 378 -14.15 1.09 -16.52
C ASN A 378 -13.64 2.49 -16.93
N ASP A 379 -13.30 2.67 -18.20
CA ASP A 379 -12.81 3.96 -18.72
C ASP A 379 -13.89 5.03 -18.63
N PHE A 380 -15.13 4.69 -18.97
CA PHE A 380 -16.27 5.61 -18.80
C PHE A 380 -16.55 5.92 -17.33
N GLU A 381 -16.45 4.95 -16.43
CA GLU A 381 -16.63 5.19 -15.00
C GLU A 381 -15.55 6.15 -14.47
N ARG A 382 -14.30 5.93 -14.83
CA ARG A 382 -13.17 6.79 -14.46
C ARG A 382 -13.31 8.18 -15.05
N ALA A 383 -13.61 8.27 -16.32
CA ALA A 383 -13.82 9.56 -17.02
C ALA A 383 -14.96 10.35 -16.38
N THR A 384 -16.10 9.72 -16.10
CA THR A 384 -17.25 10.39 -15.46
C THR A 384 -16.91 10.88 -14.06
N LYS A 385 -16.23 10.06 -13.23
CA LYS A 385 -15.78 10.47 -11.90
C LYS A 385 -14.82 11.65 -11.96
N MET A 386 -13.88 11.63 -12.89
CA MET A 386 -12.89 12.70 -13.06
C MET A 386 -13.56 14.00 -13.50
N ALA A 387 -14.38 13.98 -14.56
CA ALA A 387 -15.10 15.15 -15.05
C ALA A 387 -16.02 15.74 -13.96
N ARG A 388 -16.72 14.89 -13.21
CA ARG A 388 -17.55 15.32 -12.07
C ARG A 388 -16.72 16.00 -11.00
N ALA A 389 -15.56 15.43 -10.61
CA ALA A 389 -14.66 16.05 -9.62
C ALA A 389 -14.10 17.39 -10.11
N MET A 390 -13.77 17.53 -11.41
CA MET A 390 -13.36 18.81 -12.00
C MET A 390 -14.41 19.89 -11.80
N VAL A 391 -15.68 19.54 -12.01
CA VAL A 391 -16.81 20.46 -11.93
C VAL A 391 -17.23 20.75 -10.48
N THR A 392 -17.37 19.70 -9.65
CA THR A 392 -17.97 19.81 -8.32
C THR A 392 -17.00 20.08 -7.19
N LYS A 393 -15.73 19.66 -7.35
CA LYS A 393 -14.74 19.69 -6.27
C LYS A 393 -13.60 20.67 -6.53
N TYR A 394 -13.12 20.74 -7.77
CA TYR A 394 -11.92 21.51 -8.08
C TYR A 394 -12.21 22.91 -8.67
N GLY A 395 -13.50 23.24 -8.92
CA GLY A 395 -13.87 24.55 -9.47
C GLY A 395 -13.29 24.82 -10.86
N MET A 396 -13.11 23.76 -11.68
CA MET A 396 -12.49 23.85 -13.01
C MET A 396 -13.50 24.09 -14.14
N SER A 397 -14.75 24.44 -13.80
CA SER A 397 -15.81 24.81 -14.75
C SER A 397 -16.05 26.30 -14.76
N ASP A 398 -16.02 26.93 -15.94
CA ASP A 398 -16.32 28.34 -16.08
C ASP A 398 -17.83 28.64 -15.87
N ALA A 399 -18.71 27.67 -16.17
CA ALA A 399 -20.15 27.81 -16.00
C ALA A 399 -20.65 27.76 -14.55
N LEU A 400 -19.92 27.07 -13.68
CA LEU A 400 -20.27 26.87 -12.28
C LEU A 400 -19.39 27.64 -11.30
N GLY A 401 -18.26 28.15 -11.77
CA GLY A 401 -17.33 28.95 -10.99
C GLY A 401 -16.56 28.16 -9.92
N VAL A 402 -16.04 28.87 -8.92
CA VAL A 402 -15.09 28.35 -7.91
C VAL A 402 -15.80 27.91 -6.61
N MET A 403 -16.91 27.23 -6.69
CA MET A 403 -17.67 26.74 -5.56
C MET A 403 -17.60 25.20 -5.48
N VAL A 404 -17.56 24.64 -4.27
CA VAL A 404 -17.64 23.19 -4.05
C VAL A 404 -19.10 22.77 -3.96
N TYR A 405 -19.49 21.79 -4.76
CA TYR A 405 -20.87 21.28 -4.88
C TYR A 405 -21.00 19.84 -4.37
N GLU A 406 -19.95 19.26 -3.82
CA GLU A 406 -19.93 17.88 -3.34
C GLU A 406 -20.05 17.85 -1.81
N ASP A 407 -20.98 17.05 -1.28
CA ASP A 407 -21.08 16.81 0.16
C ASP A 407 -20.06 15.75 0.59
N GLU A 408 -19.17 16.07 1.53
CA GLU A 408 -18.20 15.15 2.13
C GLU A 408 -18.85 13.98 2.91
N ASN A 409 -20.15 13.99 3.12
CA ASN A 409 -20.88 13.09 4.02
C ASN A 409 -21.50 11.83 3.37
N GLN A 410 -21.14 11.46 2.13
CA GLN A 410 -21.67 10.24 1.52
C GLN A 410 -21.15 8.92 2.13
N ASN A 411 -20.22 8.96 3.09
CA ASN A 411 -19.68 7.78 3.78
C ASN A 411 -20.28 7.50 5.17
N GLY A 412 -21.42 8.07 5.50
CA GLY A 412 -22.16 7.73 6.72
C GLY A 412 -22.78 6.34 6.61
N PHE A 413 -22.29 5.39 7.41
CA PHE A 413 -22.76 3.99 7.52
C PHE A 413 -24.23 3.84 7.95
N PHE A 414 -24.88 4.91 8.32
CA PHE A 414 -26.33 5.01 8.55
C PHE A 414 -26.91 5.97 7.52
N GLY A 415 -27.71 5.44 6.62
CA GLY A 415 -28.43 6.17 5.60
C GLY A 415 -29.29 7.31 6.14
N ASN A 416 -28.66 8.36 6.61
CA ASN A 416 -29.32 9.64 6.67
C ASN A 416 -29.48 10.09 5.22
N VAL A 417 -30.73 10.24 4.81
CA VAL A 417 -31.11 11.00 3.64
C VAL A 417 -30.62 12.43 3.87
N GLY A 418 -29.32 12.64 3.54
CA GLY A 418 -28.69 13.94 3.61
C GLY A 418 -29.51 14.89 2.76
N SER A 419 -29.96 15.96 3.32
CA SER A 419 -30.63 17.00 2.58
C SER A 419 -29.69 17.41 1.44
N ARG A 420 -30.17 17.32 0.19
CA ARG A 420 -29.45 17.80 -0.97
C ARG A 420 -29.01 19.24 -0.72
N THR A 421 -27.74 19.47 -0.58
CA THR A 421 -27.17 20.80 -0.26
C THR A 421 -27.24 21.73 -1.48
N ILE A 422 -27.55 21.18 -2.67
CA ILE A 422 -27.63 21.92 -3.94
C ILE A 422 -29.03 21.80 -4.55
N SER A 423 -29.50 22.89 -5.17
CA SER A 423 -30.81 22.92 -5.84
C SER A 423 -30.81 22.02 -7.08
N GLU A 424 -32.01 21.54 -7.48
CA GLU A 424 -32.17 20.74 -8.70
C GLU A 424 -31.66 21.48 -9.95
N ALA A 425 -31.86 22.79 -10.03
CA ALA A 425 -31.33 23.62 -11.13
C ALA A 425 -29.80 23.64 -11.18
N THR A 426 -29.12 23.63 -10.01
CA THR A 426 -27.67 23.55 -9.94
C THR A 426 -27.19 22.17 -10.33
N GLN A 427 -27.87 21.12 -9.86
CA GLN A 427 -27.54 19.74 -10.23
C GLN A 427 -27.65 19.53 -11.74
N GLN A 428 -28.69 20.06 -12.37
CA GLN A 428 -28.85 19.99 -13.82
C GLN A 428 -27.66 20.67 -14.55
N LYS A 429 -27.23 21.86 -14.09
CA LYS A 429 -26.07 22.54 -14.67
C LYS A 429 -24.78 21.75 -14.48
N VAL A 430 -24.61 21.09 -13.33
CA VAL A 430 -23.46 20.18 -13.09
C VAL A 430 -23.48 19.05 -14.12
N ASP A 431 -24.61 18.40 -14.33
CA ASP A 431 -24.72 17.28 -15.26
C ASP A 431 -24.53 17.72 -16.72
N GLU A 432 -25.04 18.90 -17.10
CA GLU A 432 -24.82 19.51 -18.42
C GLU A 432 -23.33 19.81 -18.66
N GLU A 433 -22.63 20.38 -17.67
CA GLU A 433 -21.22 20.74 -17.77
C GLU A 433 -20.31 19.51 -17.79
N VAL A 434 -20.58 18.50 -16.96
CA VAL A 434 -19.89 17.21 -17.00
C VAL A 434 -20.02 16.59 -18.40
N ARG A 435 -21.25 16.56 -18.94
CA ARG A 435 -21.48 16.02 -20.28
C ARG A 435 -20.72 16.80 -21.36
N ARG A 436 -20.75 18.14 -21.30
CA ARG A 436 -20.01 18.99 -22.24
C ARG A 436 -18.51 18.66 -22.26
N ILE A 437 -17.89 18.55 -21.06
CA ILE A 437 -16.46 18.21 -20.96
C ILE A 437 -16.17 16.83 -21.57
N LEU A 438 -17.02 15.82 -21.26
CA LEU A 438 -16.83 14.47 -21.79
C LEU A 438 -16.99 14.44 -23.32
N ASP A 439 -18.02 15.10 -23.88
CA ASP A 439 -18.29 15.14 -25.32
C ASP A 439 -17.16 15.86 -26.07
N GLU A 440 -16.60 16.94 -25.53
CA GLU A 440 -15.47 17.67 -26.10
C GLU A 440 -14.21 16.78 -26.15
N GLN A 441 -13.88 16.10 -25.03
CA GLN A 441 -12.69 15.25 -25.00
C GLN A 441 -12.86 13.98 -25.82
N TYR A 442 -14.08 13.46 -25.93
CA TYR A 442 -14.40 12.37 -26.84
C TYR A 442 -14.13 12.74 -28.29
N LYS A 443 -14.51 13.97 -28.70
CA LYS A 443 -14.23 14.49 -30.06
C LYS A 443 -12.74 14.66 -30.31
N VAL A 444 -11.98 15.20 -29.34
CA VAL A 444 -10.51 15.35 -29.47
C VAL A 444 -9.85 14.00 -29.72
N ALA A 445 -10.18 12.97 -28.93
CA ALA A 445 -9.63 11.63 -29.10
C ALA A 445 -10.04 11.00 -30.45
N ARG A 446 -11.27 11.24 -30.91
CA ARG A 446 -11.74 10.79 -32.22
C ARG A 446 -10.94 11.42 -33.37
N ASP A 447 -10.78 12.73 -33.34
CA ASP A 447 -10.03 13.46 -34.37
C ASP A 447 -8.56 12.96 -34.42
N ILE A 448 -7.95 12.65 -33.28
CA ILE A 448 -6.61 12.07 -33.21
C ILE A 448 -6.56 10.71 -33.90
N LEU A 449 -7.46 9.80 -33.58
CA LEU A 449 -7.45 8.44 -34.12
C LEU A 449 -7.81 8.38 -35.59
N GLU A 450 -8.74 9.21 -36.06
CA GLU A 450 -9.12 9.29 -37.47
C GLU A 450 -7.97 9.82 -38.37
N ASN A 451 -7.12 10.70 -37.80
CA ASN A 451 -5.96 11.24 -38.52
C ASN A 451 -4.72 10.32 -38.48
N ASN A 452 -4.71 9.30 -37.62
CA ASN A 452 -3.55 8.41 -37.39
C ASN A 452 -3.86 6.92 -37.61
N LYS A 453 -4.68 6.61 -38.63
CA LYS A 453 -5.13 5.24 -38.92
C LYS A 453 -3.99 4.28 -39.22
N ASP A 454 -2.97 4.74 -39.96
CA ASP A 454 -1.83 3.90 -40.34
C ASP A 454 -1.02 3.48 -39.11
N ILE A 455 -0.84 4.40 -38.16
CA ILE A 455 -0.19 4.13 -36.86
C ILE A 455 -0.98 3.09 -36.07
N ALA A 456 -2.32 3.22 -36.03
CA ALA A 456 -3.18 2.27 -35.34
C ALA A 456 -3.06 0.85 -35.93
N HIS A 457 -3.07 0.73 -37.27
CA HIS A 457 -2.91 -0.56 -37.93
C HIS A 457 -1.51 -1.18 -37.68
N ALA A 458 -0.45 -0.35 -37.70
CA ALA A 458 0.91 -0.82 -37.39
C ALA A 458 1.04 -1.32 -35.95
N MET A 459 0.48 -0.56 -35.00
CA MET A 459 0.50 -0.94 -33.58
C MET A 459 -0.29 -2.22 -33.32
N VAL A 460 -1.47 -2.36 -33.91
CA VAL A 460 -2.29 -3.59 -33.80
C VAL A 460 -1.57 -4.77 -34.41
N LYS A 461 -0.89 -4.61 -35.57
CA LYS A 461 -0.10 -5.69 -36.18
C LYS A 461 0.97 -6.18 -35.21
N ALA A 462 1.73 -5.27 -34.59
CA ALA A 462 2.76 -5.61 -33.61
C ALA A 462 2.17 -6.30 -32.35
N LEU A 463 1.05 -5.81 -31.83
CA LEU A 463 0.36 -6.40 -30.68
C LEU A 463 -0.19 -7.81 -30.99
N MET A 464 -0.71 -8.03 -32.18
CA MET A 464 -1.20 -9.37 -32.60
C MET A 464 -0.06 -10.37 -32.75
N GLU A 465 1.13 -9.91 -33.15
CA GLU A 465 2.32 -10.75 -33.34
C GLU A 465 3.05 -11.05 -32.03
N TRP A 466 3.25 -10.03 -31.16
CA TRP A 466 4.10 -10.12 -29.97
C TRP A 466 3.35 -10.06 -28.64
N GLU A 467 2.05 -9.81 -28.66
CA GLU A 467 1.14 -9.69 -27.52
C GLU A 467 1.49 -8.52 -26.57
N THR A 468 2.73 -8.06 -26.57
CA THR A 468 3.22 -6.94 -25.74
C THR A 468 4.26 -6.16 -26.53
N ILE A 469 4.16 -4.84 -26.52
CA ILE A 469 5.12 -3.91 -27.10
C ILE A 469 5.61 -2.94 -26.04
N ASP A 470 6.91 -2.66 -26.07
CA ASP A 470 7.60 -1.75 -25.16
C ASP A 470 7.68 -0.30 -25.71
N ARG A 471 8.23 0.60 -24.89
CA ARG A 471 8.38 2.02 -25.23
C ARG A 471 9.18 2.26 -26.53
N ASP A 472 10.23 1.47 -26.77
CA ASP A 472 11.07 1.67 -27.94
C ASP A 472 10.32 1.28 -29.21
N GLN A 473 9.58 0.18 -29.16
CA GLN A 473 8.71 -0.30 -30.24
C GLN A 473 7.55 0.68 -30.51
N ILE A 474 6.92 1.20 -29.45
CA ILE A 474 5.86 2.21 -29.56
C ILE A 474 6.40 3.46 -30.27
N ARG A 475 7.57 3.95 -29.87
CA ARG A 475 8.20 5.12 -30.50
C ARG A 475 8.52 4.89 -31.97
N ASP A 476 9.08 3.71 -32.32
CA ASP A 476 9.35 3.38 -33.72
C ASP A 476 8.06 3.40 -34.55
N ILE A 477 6.98 2.83 -34.06
CA ILE A 477 5.66 2.84 -34.73
C ILE A 477 5.13 4.27 -34.86
N MET A 478 5.21 5.10 -33.82
CA MET A 478 4.75 6.49 -33.85
C MET A 478 5.54 7.35 -34.86
N GLU A 479 6.82 7.04 -35.05
CA GLU A 479 7.68 7.72 -36.05
C GLU A 479 7.61 7.08 -37.46
N GLY A 480 6.74 6.08 -37.66
CA GLY A 480 6.56 5.40 -38.95
C GLY A 480 7.72 4.45 -39.30
N ARG A 481 8.51 4.03 -38.33
CA ARG A 481 9.56 3.02 -38.50
C ARG A 481 9.04 1.63 -38.21
N GLU A 482 9.66 0.62 -38.81
CA GLU A 482 9.35 -0.77 -38.50
C GLU A 482 9.93 -1.13 -37.09
N PRO A 483 9.07 -1.55 -36.14
CA PRO A 483 9.53 -1.84 -34.79
C PRO A 483 10.38 -3.11 -34.78
N GLN A 484 11.42 -3.12 -33.94
CA GLN A 484 12.26 -4.29 -33.78
C GLN A 484 11.55 -5.37 -32.92
N PRO A 485 11.74 -6.66 -33.20
CA PRO A 485 11.19 -7.73 -32.37
C PRO A 485 11.60 -7.57 -30.90
N PRO A 486 10.77 -8.03 -29.94
CA PRO A 486 11.11 -8.01 -28.53
C PRO A 486 12.46 -8.67 -28.30
N LYS A 487 13.31 -8.05 -27.46
CA LYS A 487 14.59 -8.62 -27.07
C LYS A 487 14.33 -9.93 -26.32
N VAL A 488 14.55 -11.06 -27.00
CA VAL A 488 14.49 -12.38 -26.37
C VAL A 488 15.71 -12.49 -25.45
N TYR A 489 15.50 -12.40 -24.15
CA TYR A 489 16.53 -12.77 -23.19
C TYR A 489 16.67 -14.30 -23.21
N ILE A 490 17.54 -14.79 -24.09
CA ILE A 490 17.94 -16.19 -24.12
C ILE A 490 18.74 -16.42 -22.83
N ALA A 491 18.21 -17.26 -21.94
CA ALA A 491 18.99 -17.75 -20.82
C ALA A 491 20.22 -18.46 -21.39
N GLU A 492 21.42 -17.99 -21.09
CA GLU A 492 22.69 -18.53 -21.61
C GLU A 492 23.02 -19.97 -21.17
N ASN A 493 22.09 -20.68 -20.53
CA ASN A 493 22.24 -22.11 -20.26
C ASN A 493 20.94 -22.84 -20.57
N PRO A 494 20.93 -23.71 -21.59
CA PRO A 494 19.84 -24.66 -21.76
C PRO A 494 19.84 -25.59 -20.53
N VAL A 495 18.78 -25.53 -19.76
CA VAL A 495 18.53 -26.42 -18.62
C VAL A 495 18.65 -27.84 -19.10
N ALA A 496 19.58 -28.61 -18.54
CA ALA A 496 19.57 -30.06 -18.67
C ALA A 496 18.19 -30.56 -18.23
N ALA A 497 17.53 -31.32 -19.09
CA ALA A 497 16.23 -31.86 -18.79
C ALA A 497 16.28 -32.60 -17.45
N PHE A 498 15.36 -32.27 -16.55
CA PHE A 498 15.19 -32.96 -15.28
C PHE A 498 14.88 -34.43 -15.59
N GLU A 499 15.87 -35.31 -15.48
CA GLU A 499 15.62 -36.75 -15.42
C GLU A 499 15.05 -37.04 -14.02
N PRO A 500 13.83 -37.55 -13.91
CA PRO A 500 13.32 -37.98 -12.62
C PRO A 500 14.22 -39.08 -12.06
N PRO A 501 14.48 -39.13 -10.75
CA PRO A 501 15.30 -40.15 -10.15
C PRO A 501 14.76 -41.52 -10.46
N LYS A 502 15.62 -42.38 -10.97
CA LYS A 502 15.34 -43.82 -11.25
C LYS A 502 15.38 -44.59 -9.93
N ASP A 503 14.49 -44.30 -9.00
CA ASP A 503 14.27 -45.16 -7.87
C ASP A 503 12.96 -45.92 -8.07
N GLY A 504 13.13 -47.24 -8.23
CA GLY A 504 12.03 -48.16 -8.32
C GLY A 504 11.21 -48.21 -7.01
N PRO A 505 10.03 -48.82 -7.04
CA PRO A 505 9.09 -48.81 -5.94
C PRO A 505 9.69 -49.48 -4.70
N SER A 506 9.98 -48.66 -3.65
CA SER A 506 10.29 -49.17 -2.31
C SER A 506 9.03 -49.82 -1.74
N THR A 507 9.08 -51.11 -1.55
CA THR A 507 8.06 -51.88 -0.81
C THR A 507 7.95 -51.32 0.62
N PRO A 508 6.75 -51.05 1.12
CA PRO A 508 6.56 -50.62 2.49
C PRO A 508 6.95 -51.75 3.48
N PRO A 509 7.52 -51.40 4.65
CA PRO A 509 7.88 -52.42 5.66
C PRO A 509 6.62 -53.10 6.23
N PRO A 510 6.71 -54.39 6.61
CA PRO A 510 5.58 -55.13 7.15
C PRO A 510 5.17 -54.56 8.52
N LEU A 511 3.85 -54.47 8.72
CA LEU A 511 3.24 -54.07 9.99
C LEU A 511 3.62 -55.06 11.10
N PRO A 512 3.91 -54.59 12.35
CA PRO A 512 4.15 -55.49 13.47
C PRO A 512 2.87 -56.23 13.81
N ALA A 513 3.01 -57.56 14.02
CA ALA A 513 1.94 -58.43 14.46
C ALA A 513 1.50 -58.01 15.90
N MET A 514 0.20 -57.80 16.04
CA MET A 514 -0.40 -57.68 17.36
C MET A 514 -0.39 -59.08 18.05
N GLY A 515 0.27 -59.10 19.19
CA GLY A 515 0.15 -60.12 20.21
C GLY A 515 -0.51 -59.54 21.44
#